data_fed7760b69ca4cac7c3026bd9138cca5
#
_entry.id   fed7760b69ca4cac7c3026bd9138cca5
#
_cell.length_a   1.000
_cell.length_b   1.000
_cell.length_c   1.000
_cell.angle_alpha   90.00
_cell.angle_beta   90.00
_cell.angle_gamma   90.00
#
_symmetry.space_group_name_H-M   'P 1'
#
loop_
_entity.id
_entity.type
_entity.pdbx_description
1 polymer ?
#
loop_
_entity_poly.entity_id
_entity_poly.type
_entity_poly.pdbx_seq_one_letter_code
_entity_poly.pdbx_strand_id
1 'polypeptide(L)'
;MCGRLNITDDPFVIQILLDLGIKDPHKNMLFSRFKRATDKVSIVYQDNHERKVAEATWWLLLTQTQTGFKPSKYTSFNSRYDKLNVKNSAAYHPYRYHRCIVVAKGFGETQSISGKAPLYHDFQALNGALCFAGLYKKWHHPITDQHVISCSIITLAPHPKLMPFHNKASPFILPQQPALLNAWLDSSFYDVSYFSDLLQPHLPNTLIAQQIDKPSQCNPMSEEIIIERDI
;
A
#
# COMPACT_ATOMS: atom_id res chain seq x y z
N MET A 1 11.63 2.97 0.25
CA MET A 1 10.24 3.11 0.75
C MET A 1 9.32 3.00 -0.45
N CYS A 2 8.32 2.12 -0.39
CA CYS A 2 7.37 1.92 -1.49
C CYS A 2 6.70 3.26 -1.84
N GLY A 3 7.07 3.81 -2.98
CA GLY A 3 6.58 5.13 -3.43
C GLY A 3 5.88 5.08 -4.79
N ARG A 4 5.70 3.88 -5.33
CA ARG A 4 5.02 3.60 -6.61
C ARG A 4 4.22 2.32 -6.51
N LEU A 5 3.01 2.32 -7.09
CA LEU A 5 2.14 1.15 -7.17
C LEU A 5 1.66 0.93 -8.60
N ASN A 6 1.58 -0.33 -8.99
CA ASN A 6 1.02 -0.78 -10.25
C ASN A 6 -0.36 -1.41 -9.98
N ILE A 7 -1.40 -0.56 -9.96
CA ILE A 7 -2.80 -0.97 -9.75
C ILE A 7 -3.42 -1.21 -11.13
N THR A 8 -2.99 -2.28 -11.80
CA THR A 8 -3.44 -2.60 -13.15
C THR A 8 -4.76 -3.38 -13.14
N ASP A 9 -5.50 -3.28 -14.24
CA ASP A 9 -6.66 -4.15 -14.51
C ASP A 9 -6.13 -5.53 -14.92
N ASP A 10 -5.80 -6.32 -13.90
CA ASP A 10 -5.17 -7.63 -14.02
C ASP A 10 -6.11 -8.68 -13.39
N PRO A 11 -6.29 -9.86 -14.01
CA PRO A 11 -7.20 -10.89 -13.51
C PRO A 11 -6.94 -11.28 -12.05
N PHE A 12 -5.69 -11.32 -11.59
CA PHE A 12 -5.36 -11.63 -10.20
C PHE A 12 -5.74 -10.49 -9.24
N VAL A 13 -5.61 -9.23 -9.67
CA VAL A 13 -6.09 -8.07 -8.90
C VAL A 13 -7.60 -8.15 -8.74
N ILE A 14 -8.32 -8.42 -9.82
CA ILE A 14 -9.78 -8.57 -9.82
C ILE A 14 -10.20 -9.73 -8.91
N GLN A 15 -9.53 -10.89 -9.01
CA GLN A 15 -9.86 -12.05 -8.18
C GLN A 15 -9.73 -11.74 -6.68
N ILE A 16 -8.65 -11.10 -6.26
CA ILE A 16 -8.49 -10.71 -4.84
C ILE A 16 -9.61 -9.76 -4.40
N LEU A 17 -10.00 -8.81 -5.23
CA LEU A 17 -11.10 -7.89 -4.90
C LEU A 17 -12.43 -8.63 -4.72
N LEU A 18 -12.71 -9.61 -5.57
CA LEU A 18 -13.88 -10.49 -5.43
C LEU A 18 -13.81 -11.31 -4.14
N ASP A 19 -12.65 -11.89 -3.81
CA ASP A 19 -12.41 -12.66 -2.59
C ASP A 19 -12.54 -11.79 -1.33
N LEU A 20 -12.23 -10.50 -1.43
CA LEU A 20 -12.48 -9.51 -0.38
C LEU A 20 -13.95 -9.07 -0.30
N GLY A 21 -14.84 -9.60 -1.13
CA GLY A 21 -16.27 -9.30 -1.12
C GLY A 21 -16.68 -8.06 -1.92
N ILE A 22 -15.81 -7.55 -2.79
CA ILE A 22 -16.15 -6.44 -3.69
C ILE A 22 -16.89 -6.98 -4.91
N LYS A 23 -18.20 -6.68 -5.02
CA LYS A 23 -19.09 -7.27 -6.03
C LYS A 23 -18.79 -6.80 -7.46
N ASP A 24 -18.34 -5.57 -7.64
CA ASP A 24 -18.06 -4.98 -8.95
C ASP A 24 -16.74 -4.19 -8.91
N PRO A 25 -15.59 -4.91 -9.01
CA PRO A 25 -14.28 -4.27 -8.94
C PRO A 25 -14.06 -3.17 -9.99
N HIS A 26 -14.50 -3.41 -11.24
CA HIS A 26 -14.26 -2.46 -12.33
C HIS A 26 -14.95 -1.11 -12.13
N LYS A 27 -16.11 -1.09 -11.46
CA LYS A 27 -16.87 0.14 -11.23
C LYS A 27 -16.18 1.12 -10.28
N ASN A 28 -15.45 0.59 -9.31
CA ASN A 28 -15.00 1.38 -8.16
C ASN A 28 -13.46 1.51 -8.06
N MET A 29 -12.70 0.79 -8.89
CA MET A 29 -11.25 0.80 -8.86
C MET A 29 -10.65 1.86 -9.79
N LEU A 30 -9.61 2.53 -9.31
CA LEU A 30 -8.80 3.46 -10.09
C LEU A 30 -7.59 2.73 -10.65
N PHE A 31 -7.77 2.00 -11.75
CA PHE A 31 -6.68 1.28 -12.39
C PHE A 31 -5.66 2.24 -13.00
N SER A 32 -4.39 1.97 -12.74
CA SER A 32 -3.26 2.66 -13.34
C SER A 32 -1.98 1.88 -13.06
N ARG A 33 -1.17 1.68 -14.10
CA ARG A 33 0.15 1.08 -13.91
C ARG A 33 1.09 1.96 -13.07
N PHE A 34 0.88 3.25 -13.07
CA PHE A 34 1.80 4.18 -12.40
C PHE A 34 1.05 5.10 -11.44
N LYS A 35 1.00 4.68 -10.17
CA LYS A 35 0.57 5.51 -9.04
C LYS A 35 1.77 5.86 -8.18
N ARG A 36 1.89 7.11 -7.81
CA ARG A 36 2.95 7.62 -6.92
C ARG A 36 2.37 8.28 -5.68
N ALA A 37 3.21 8.52 -4.69
CA ALA A 37 2.83 9.30 -3.52
C ALA A 37 2.13 10.61 -3.92
N THR A 38 1.06 10.96 -3.21
CA THR A 38 0.08 12.03 -3.44
C THR A 38 -1.00 11.76 -4.49
N ASP A 39 -0.85 10.74 -5.33
CA ASP A 39 -1.91 10.36 -6.26
C ASP A 39 -3.11 9.74 -5.52
N LYS A 40 -4.24 9.67 -6.22
CA LYS A 40 -5.40 8.92 -5.76
C LYS A 40 -5.22 7.43 -6.06
N VAL A 41 -5.45 6.60 -5.04
CA VAL A 41 -5.44 5.15 -5.12
C VAL A 41 -6.74 4.59 -4.58
N SER A 42 -7.12 3.40 -5.00
CA SER A 42 -8.25 2.68 -4.42
C SER A 42 -7.82 1.89 -3.21
N ILE A 43 -8.58 2.00 -2.13
CA ILE A 43 -8.42 1.20 -0.91
C ILE A 43 -9.65 0.34 -0.68
N VAL A 44 -9.46 -0.88 -0.21
CA VAL A 44 -10.52 -1.72 0.34
C VAL A 44 -10.54 -1.53 1.85
N TYR A 45 -11.69 -1.21 2.42
CA TYR A 45 -11.87 -1.02 3.85
C TYR A 45 -13.25 -1.51 4.29
N GLN A 46 -13.47 -1.67 5.57
CA GLN A 46 -14.79 -2.00 6.13
C GLN A 46 -15.46 -0.78 6.74
N ASP A 47 -16.73 -0.59 6.43
CA ASP A 47 -17.57 0.46 6.97
C ASP A 47 -18.95 -0.12 7.27
N ASN A 48 -19.42 -0.02 8.52
CA ASN A 48 -20.70 -0.60 8.96
C ASN A 48 -20.88 -2.07 8.55
N HIS A 49 -19.85 -2.90 8.79
CA HIS A 49 -19.79 -4.34 8.43
C HIS A 49 -19.81 -4.64 6.92
N GLU A 50 -19.81 -3.63 6.06
CA GLU A 50 -19.72 -3.81 4.61
C GLU A 50 -18.30 -3.55 4.09
N ARG A 51 -17.86 -4.34 3.13
CA ARG A 51 -16.62 -4.09 2.38
C ARG A 51 -16.88 -3.07 1.29
N LYS A 52 -16.06 -2.02 1.26
CA LYS A 52 -16.18 -0.93 0.30
C LYS A 52 -14.84 -0.66 -0.36
N VAL A 53 -14.89 -0.22 -1.60
CA VAL A 53 -13.77 0.44 -2.28
C VAL A 53 -13.99 1.93 -2.21
N ALA A 54 -12.94 2.66 -1.86
CA ALA A 54 -12.95 4.12 -1.91
C ALA A 54 -11.68 4.67 -2.54
N GLU A 55 -11.84 5.81 -3.20
CA GLU A 55 -10.71 6.64 -3.61
C GLU A 55 -10.08 7.30 -2.39
N ALA A 56 -8.76 7.17 -2.24
CA ALA A 56 -8.00 7.79 -1.16
C ALA A 56 -6.78 8.52 -1.69
N THR A 57 -6.45 9.68 -1.13
CA THR A 57 -5.16 10.32 -1.39
C THR A 57 -4.06 9.51 -0.70
N TRP A 58 -3.07 9.04 -1.45
CA TRP A 58 -1.95 8.29 -0.88
C TRP A 58 -0.97 9.21 -0.15
N TRP A 59 -1.46 9.74 0.97
CA TRP A 59 -0.78 10.62 1.91
C TRP A 59 -1.60 10.74 3.18
N LEU A 60 -1.27 10.04 4.25
CA LEU A 60 -2.13 9.85 5.43
C LEU A 60 -2.53 11.18 6.10
N LEU A 61 -1.60 12.13 6.19
CA LEU A 61 -1.85 13.42 6.85
C LEU A 61 -2.16 14.50 5.82
N LEU A 62 -3.38 15.01 5.85
CA LEU A 62 -3.78 16.13 5.03
C LEU A 62 -3.80 17.43 5.87
N THR A 63 -3.63 18.54 5.19
CA THR A 63 -3.83 19.89 5.74
C THR A 63 -5.06 20.49 5.07
N GLN A 64 -5.98 21.01 5.88
CA GLN A 64 -7.11 21.76 5.39
C GLN A 64 -6.66 23.06 4.71
N THR A 65 -7.33 23.42 3.64
CA THR A 65 -7.19 24.70 2.91
C THR A 65 -8.51 25.45 2.97
N GLN A 66 -8.65 26.57 2.29
CA GLN A 66 -9.93 27.30 2.24
C GLN A 66 -11.03 26.51 1.53
N THR A 67 -10.68 25.66 0.56
CA THR A 67 -11.67 24.98 -0.31
C THR A 67 -11.56 23.47 -0.30
N GLY A 68 -10.74 22.87 0.58
CA GLY A 68 -10.59 21.42 0.62
C GLY A 68 -9.36 20.97 1.39
N PHE A 69 -8.63 19.98 0.86
CA PHE A 69 -7.47 19.38 1.51
C PHE A 69 -6.29 19.23 0.55
N LYS A 70 -5.08 19.31 1.09
CA LYS A 70 -3.84 19.01 0.39
C LYS A 70 -2.92 18.14 1.27
N PRO A 71 -1.96 17.41 0.69
CA PRO A 71 -0.92 16.71 1.45
C PRO A 71 -0.23 17.66 2.43
N SER A 72 -0.05 17.20 3.68
CA SER A 72 0.68 17.97 4.69
C SER A 72 2.17 18.04 4.36
N LYS A 73 2.89 18.96 5.02
CA LYS A 73 4.35 19.05 4.90
C LYS A 73 5.10 17.83 5.44
N TYR A 74 4.46 17.03 6.29
CA TYR A 74 5.05 15.82 6.85
C TYR A 74 4.83 14.65 5.90
N THR A 75 5.90 14.02 5.45
CA THR A 75 5.83 12.83 4.60
C THR A 75 5.07 11.71 5.31
N SER A 76 3.95 11.26 4.72
CA SER A 76 3.05 10.31 5.36
C SER A 76 2.37 9.32 4.38
N PHE A 77 2.95 9.12 3.19
CA PHE A 77 2.47 8.08 2.28
C PHE A 77 2.84 6.67 2.74
N ASN A 78 3.83 6.54 3.64
CA ASN A 78 4.16 5.30 4.34
C ASN A 78 4.04 5.48 5.86
N SER A 79 3.54 4.45 6.54
CA SER A 79 3.50 4.31 8.00
C SER A 79 4.49 3.25 8.42
N ARG A 80 5.53 3.61 9.17
CA ARG A 80 6.56 2.66 9.62
C ARG A 80 6.02 1.75 10.71
N TYR A 81 6.33 0.46 10.64
CA TYR A 81 5.90 -0.55 11.62
C TYR A 81 6.26 -0.19 13.07
N ASP A 82 7.44 0.38 13.31
CA ASP A 82 7.93 0.79 14.65
C ASP A 82 7.17 2.00 15.23
N LYS A 83 6.30 2.64 14.44
CA LYS A 83 5.45 3.77 14.87
C LYS A 83 3.99 3.38 15.09
N LEU A 84 3.57 2.17 14.73
CA LEU A 84 2.16 1.74 14.84
C LEU A 84 1.66 1.73 16.28
N ASN A 85 2.54 1.39 17.24
CA ASN A 85 2.21 1.33 18.66
C ASN A 85 2.68 2.55 19.48
N VAL A 86 3.22 3.58 18.82
CA VAL A 86 3.63 4.83 19.48
C VAL A 86 2.43 5.78 19.57
N LYS A 87 1.91 6.06 20.77
CA LYS A 87 0.65 6.80 21.02
C LYS A 87 0.53 8.13 20.27
N ASN A 88 1.62 8.87 20.12
CA ASN A 88 1.61 10.19 19.47
C ASN A 88 1.94 10.13 17.97
N SER A 89 2.06 8.94 17.39
CA SER A 89 2.27 8.82 15.95
C SER A 89 0.98 9.00 15.16
N ALA A 90 1.10 9.45 13.92
CA ALA A 90 -0.03 9.57 13.00
C ALA A 90 -0.69 8.21 12.69
N ALA A 91 0.06 7.11 12.84
CA ALA A 91 -0.39 5.76 12.55
C ALA A 91 -1.09 5.06 13.72
N TYR A 92 -0.92 5.54 14.97
CA TYR A 92 -1.40 4.85 16.18
C TYR A 92 -2.91 4.55 16.16
N HIS A 93 -3.71 5.59 15.96
CA HIS A 93 -5.18 5.45 15.91
C HIS A 93 -5.64 4.71 14.65
N PRO A 94 -5.17 5.05 13.43
CA PRO A 94 -5.55 4.31 12.24
C PRO A 94 -5.20 2.82 12.28
N TYR A 95 -4.08 2.44 12.89
CA TYR A 95 -3.70 1.03 13.03
C TYR A 95 -4.71 0.22 13.84
N ARG A 96 -5.41 0.84 14.80
CA ARG A 96 -6.42 0.20 15.63
C ARG A 96 -7.80 0.17 14.99
N TYR A 97 -8.17 1.23 14.29
CA TYR A 97 -9.56 1.46 13.92
C TYR A 97 -9.80 1.68 12.43
N HIS A 98 -8.76 1.98 11.67
CA HIS A 98 -8.88 2.40 10.27
C HIS A 98 -7.84 1.70 9.38
N ARG A 99 -7.86 0.37 9.41
CA ARG A 99 -7.02 -0.45 8.52
C ARG A 99 -7.70 -0.61 7.17
N CYS A 100 -6.90 -0.68 6.11
CA CYS A 100 -7.36 -0.93 4.75
C CYS A 100 -6.37 -1.84 4.02
N ILE A 101 -6.75 -2.28 2.83
CA ILE A 101 -5.89 -3.01 1.91
C ILE A 101 -5.82 -2.22 0.61
N VAL A 102 -4.62 -2.06 0.05
CA VAL A 102 -4.42 -1.65 -1.34
C VAL A 102 -4.05 -2.89 -2.14
N VAL A 103 -4.90 -3.26 -3.10
CA VAL A 103 -4.63 -4.39 -3.99
C VAL A 103 -3.94 -3.87 -5.24
N ALA A 104 -2.79 -4.46 -5.59
CA ALA A 104 -2.04 -4.07 -6.78
C ALA A 104 -1.32 -5.28 -7.39
N LYS A 105 -1.02 -5.22 -8.69
CA LYS A 105 -0.19 -6.21 -9.37
C LYS A 105 1.26 -6.16 -8.88
N GLY A 106 1.73 -4.94 -8.55
CA GLY A 106 3.12 -4.74 -8.18
C GLY A 106 3.40 -3.37 -7.58
N PHE A 107 4.67 -3.12 -7.35
CA PHE A 107 5.18 -1.86 -6.81
C PHE A 107 6.54 -1.51 -7.40
N GLY A 108 6.98 -0.28 -7.19
CA GLY A 108 8.30 0.13 -7.66
C GLY A 108 9.14 0.75 -6.55
N GLU A 109 10.44 0.48 -6.62
CA GLU A 109 11.43 1.06 -5.72
C GLU A 109 12.50 1.84 -6.50
N THR A 110 13.13 2.77 -5.80
CA THR A 110 14.23 3.57 -6.33
C THR A 110 15.46 3.31 -5.49
N GLN A 111 16.50 2.80 -6.13
CA GLN A 111 17.81 2.60 -5.52
C GLN A 111 18.65 3.87 -5.73
N SER A 112 18.97 4.56 -4.64
CA SER A 112 19.86 5.70 -4.66
C SER A 112 21.31 5.22 -4.50
N ILE A 113 22.16 5.51 -5.47
CA ILE A 113 23.59 5.19 -5.46
C ILE A 113 24.36 6.51 -5.36
N SER A 114 25.24 6.63 -4.36
CA SER A 114 26.03 7.85 -4.18
C SER A 114 26.83 8.19 -5.44
N GLY A 115 26.71 9.44 -5.92
CA GLY A 115 27.42 9.92 -7.10
C GLY A 115 26.94 9.39 -8.44
N LYS A 116 25.83 8.63 -8.49
CA LYS A 116 25.25 8.07 -9.74
C LYS A 116 23.77 8.43 -9.86
N ALA A 117 23.26 8.30 -11.09
CA ALA A 117 21.82 8.39 -11.32
C ALA A 117 21.09 7.26 -10.56
N PRO A 118 19.87 7.52 -10.06
CA PRO A 118 19.08 6.51 -9.38
C PRO A 118 18.71 5.38 -10.33
N LEU A 119 18.71 4.14 -9.83
CA LEU A 119 18.16 2.99 -10.55
C LEU A 119 16.71 2.78 -10.12
N TYR A 120 15.88 2.45 -11.09
CA TYR A 120 14.46 2.16 -10.85
C TYR A 120 14.21 0.67 -11.04
N HIS A 121 13.52 0.07 -10.08
CA HIS A 121 13.13 -1.34 -10.12
C HIS A 121 11.63 -1.47 -10.03
N ASP A 122 11.06 -2.29 -10.88
CA ASP A 122 9.66 -2.69 -10.84
C ASP A 122 9.54 -4.11 -10.30
N PHE A 123 8.57 -4.34 -9.43
CA PHE A 123 8.30 -5.63 -8.80
C PHE A 123 6.86 -6.01 -9.09
N GLN A 124 6.64 -7.23 -9.54
CA GLN A 124 5.31 -7.77 -9.78
C GLN A 124 5.15 -9.12 -9.11
N ALA A 125 3.94 -9.44 -8.66
CA ALA A 125 3.66 -10.79 -8.18
C ALA A 125 3.69 -11.78 -9.34
N LEU A 126 4.49 -12.84 -9.20
CA LEU A 126 4.48 -13.97 -10.13
C LEU A 126 3.19 -14.77 -9.90
N ASN A 127 2.38 -14.93 -10.94
CA ASN A 127 1.11 -15.69 -10.88
C ASN A 127 0.17 -15.25 -9.74
N GLY A 128 0.08 -13.93 -9.49
CA GLY A 128 -0.75 -13.39 -8.42
C GLY A 128 -0.83 -11.87 -8.42
N ALA A 129 -1.40 -11.33 -7.36
CA ALA A 129 -1.38 -9.91 -7.03
C ALA A 129 -1.05 -9.72 -5.54
N LEU A 130 -0.85 -8.50 -5.07
CA LEU A 130 -0.36 -8.16 -3.75
C LEU A 130 -1.43 -7.43 -2.93
N CYS A 131 -1.55 -7.80 -1.65
CA CYS A 131 -2.39 -7.13 -0.66
C CYS A 131 -1.51 -6.26 0.24
N PHE A 132 -1.38 -4.98 -0.05
CA PHE A 132 -0.61 -4.08 0.81
C PHE A 132 -1.41 -3.69 2.03
N ALA A 133 -0.83 -3.90 3.23
CA ALA A 133 -1.38 -3.43 4.49
C ALA A 133 -1.37 -1.91 4.52
N GLY A 134 -2.54 -1.31 4.63
CA GLY A 134 -2.72 0.13 4.64
C GLY A 134 -3.46 0.64 5.87
N LEU A 135 -3.31 1.93 6.09
CA LEU A 135 -4.05 2.71 7.07
C LEU A 135 -4.75 3.85 6.37
N TYR A 136 -5.93 4.26 6.87
CA TYR A 136 -6.65 5.38 6.28
C TYR A 136 -7.16 6.36 7.33
N LYS A 137 -7.52 7.58 6.88
CA LYS A 137 -8.24 8.59 7.65
C LYS A 137 -9.37 9.16 6.83
N LYS A 138 -10.51 9.42 7.48
CA LYS A 138 -11.63 10.19 6.93
C LYS A 138 -11.47 11.66 7.35
N TRP A 139 -11.70 12.57 6.44
CA TRP A 139 -11.60 14.01 6.63
C TRP A 139 -12.90 14.67 6.20
N HIS A 140 -13.36 15.64 6.97
CA HIS A 140 -14.52 16.45 6.67
C HIS A 140 -14.12 17.93 6.67
N HIS A 141 -14.45 18.64 5.60
CA HIS A 141 -14.19 20.08 5.49
C HIS A 141 -15.41 20.88 5.93
N PRO A 142 -15.34 21.64 7.04
CA PRO A 142 -16.54 22.21 7.68
C PRO A 142 -17.23 23.30 6.84
N ILE A 143 -16.52 23.95 5.89
CA ILE A 143 -17.08 25.04 5.08
C ILE A 143 -17.67 24.49 3.78
N THR A 144 -16.96 23.57 3.11
CA THR A 144 -17.38 23.06 1.78
C THR A 144 -18.16 21.76 1.88
N ASP A 145 -18.30 21.19 3.06
CA ASP A 145 -18.90 19.87 3.34
C ASP A 145 -18.22 18.72 2.57
N GLN A 146 -16.99 18.96 2.10
CA GLN A 146 -16.23 17.95 1.36
C GLN A 146 -15.76 16.84 2.29
N HIS A 147 -16.05 15.59 1.94
CA HIS A 147 -15.54 14.39 2.58
C HIS A 147 -14.45 13.76 1.71
N VAL A 148 -13.28 13.53 2.27
CA VAL A 148 -12.18 12.86 1.57
C VAL A 148 -11.55 11.77 2.44
N ILE A 149 -10.98 10.77 1.79
CA ILE A 149 -10.20 9.73 2.44
C ILE A 149 -8.74 9.89 2.05
N SER A 150 -7.86 9.68 3.01
CA SER A 150 -6.42 9.60 2.80
C SER A 150 -5.90 8.26 3.30
N CYS A 151 -4.77 7.77 2.76
CA CYS A 151 -4.20 6.51 3.17
C CYS A 151 -2.67 6.52 3.20
N SER A 152 -2.10 5.52 3.83
CA SER A 152 -0.68 5.18 3.77
C SER A 152 -0.50 3.68 3.69
N ILE A 153 0.62 3.22 3.11
CA ILE A 153 1.04 1.82 3.17
C ILE A 153 1.96 1.64 4.38
N ILE A 154 1.76 0.55 5.11
CA ILE A 154 2.68 0.19 6.19
C ILE A 154 3.98 -0.35 5.57
N THR A 155 5.11 0.06 6.16
CA THR A 155 6.42 -0.46 5.78
C THR A 155 7.09 -1.15 6.97
N LEU A 156 7.75 -2.26 6.66
CA LEU A 156 8.54 -3.08 7.58
C LEU A 156 10.03 -2.72 7.49
N ALA A 157 10.85 -3.31 8.33
CA ALA A 157 12.29 -3.30 8.15
C ALA A 157 12.68 -3.87 6.77
N PRO A 158 13.87 -3.55 6.24
CA PRO A 158 14.26 -4.05 4.92
C PRO A 158 14.29 -5.58 4.91
N HIS A 159 13.64 -6.17 3.91
CA HIS A 159 13.69 -7.61 3.69
C HIS A 159 15.02 -7.99 3.02
N PRO A 160 15.75 -9.04 3.50
CA PRO A 160 17.06 -9.41 2.96
C PRO A 160 17.08 -9.61 1.43
N LYS A 161 16.06 -10.27 0.88
CA LYS A 161 15.93 -10.51 -0.57
C LYS A 161 15.67 -9.24 -1.39
N LEU A 162 15.14 -8.17 -0.76
CA LEU A 162 14.88 -6.88 -1.43
C LEU A 162 16.02 -5.86 -1.22
N MET A 163 16.92 -6.09 -0.27
CA MET A 163 18.05 -5.18 0.00
C MET A 163 18.92 -4.85 -1.22
N PRO A 164 19.18 -5.77 -2.18
CA PRO A 164 19.93 -5.43 -3.38
C PRO A 164 19.31 -4.32 -4.23
N PHE A 165 18.00 -4.14 -4.14
CA PHE A 165 17.24 -3.15 -4.91
C PHE A 165 16.87 -1.92 -4.07
N HIS A 166 16.57 -2.12 -2.80
CA HIS A 166 16.21 -1.04 -1.87
C HIS A 166 16.45 -1.47 -0.42
N ASN A 167 17.30 -0.73 0.30
CA ASN A 167 17.81 -1.13 1.63
C ASN A 167 17.20 -0.36 2.81
N LYS A 168 16.17 0.47 2.60
CA LYS A 168 15.61 1.32 3.68
C LYS A 168 14.40 0.70 4.37
N ALA A 169 13.53 0.07 3.63
CA ALA A 169 12.30 -0.54 4.14
C ALA A 169 11.68 -1.43 3.07
N SER A 170 10.83 -2.35 3.46
CA SER A 170 10.00 -3.16 2.56
C SER A 170 8.53 -2.85 2.76
N PRO A 171 7.67 -2.90 1.75
CA PRO A 171 6.23 -2.77 1.95
C PRO A 171 5.70 -3.95 2.77
N PHE A 172 4.72 -3.71 3.62
CA PHE A 172 4.02 -4.77 4.32
C PHE A 172 2.97 -5.38 3.38
N ILE A 173 3.28 -6.56 2.87
CA ILE A 173 2.38 -7.36 2.04
C ILE A 173 1.73 -8.40 2.94
N LEU A 174 0.39 -8.40 3.02
CA LEU A 174 -0.37 -9.35 3.81
C LEU A 174 -0.42 -10.72 3.12
N PRO A 175 -0.20 -11.82 3.87
CA PRO A 175 -0.54 -13.16 3.39
C PRO A 175 -2.02 -13.23 3.00
N GLN A 176 -2.33 -13.85 1.85
CA GLN A 176 -3.69 -13.91 1.31
C GLN A 176 -4.51 -15.04 1.95
N GLN A 177 -4.51 -15.09 3.28
CA GLN A 177 -5.31 -16.00 4.07
C GLN A 177 -6.65 -15.33 4.42
N PRO A 178 -7.81 -15.90 4.06
CA PRO A 178 -9.11 -15.24 4.24
C PRO A 178 -9.37 -14.79 5.69
N ALA A 179 -9.03 -15.63 6.68
CA ALA A 179 -9.19 -15.29 8.09
C ALA A 179 -8.36 -14.04 8.49
N LEU A 180 -7.10 -13.96 8.02
CA LEU A 180 -6.21 -12.85 8.29
C LEU A 180 -6.70 -11.55 7.63
N LEU A 181 -7.06 -11.62 6.33
CA LEU A 181 -7.56 -10.44 5.60
C LEU A 181 -8.87 -9.93 6.19
N ASN A 182 -9.74 -10.84 6.64
CA ASN A 182 -10.98 -10.49 7.34
C ASN A 182 -10.68 -9.80 8.68
N ALA A 183 -9.81 -10.35 9.52
CA ALA A 183 -9.40 -9.72 10.77
C ALA A 183 -8.72 -8.35 10.54
N TRP A 184 -7.88 -8.24 9.50
CA TRP A 184 -7.23 -6.98 9.15
C TRP A 184 -8.24 -5.88 8.81
N LEU A 185 -9.25 -6.20 8.02
CA LEU A 185 -10.25 -5.23 7.57
C LEU A 185 -11.37 -5.00 8.60
N ASP A 186 -11.55 -5.88 9.57
CA ASP A 186 -12.59 -5.71 10.59
C ASP A 186 -12.31 -4.52 11.49
N SER A 187 -13.14 -3.48 11.35
CA SER A 187 -13.04 -2.24 12.14
C SER A 187 -13.41 -2.43 13.61
N SER A 188 -14.05 -3.54 13.98
CA SER A 188 -14.36 -3.91 15.37
C SER A 188 -13.27 -4.75 16.03
N PHE A 189 -12.28 -5.21 15.28
CA PHE A 189 -11.16 -5.99 15.79
C PHE A 189 -10.06 -5.06 16.32
N TYR A 190 -10.07 -4.79 17.63
CA TYR A 190 -9.18 -3.79 18.27
C TYR A 190 -7.87 -4.37 18.79
N ASP A 191 -7.79 -5.68 18.97
CA ASP A 191 -6.56 -6.33 19.45
C ASP A 191 -5.53 -6.45 18.33
N VAL A 192 -4.76 -5.36 18.16
CA VAL A 192 -3.70 -5.31 17.15
C VAL A 192 -2.50 -6.17 17.50
N SER A 193 -2.42 -6.76 18.71
CA SER A 193 -1.36 -7.69 19.09
C SER A 193 -1.40 -8.98 18.23
N TYR A 194 -2.58 -9.34 17.74
CA TYR A 194 -2.80 -10.42 16.78
C TYR A 194 -1.92 -10.29 15.50
N PHE A 195 -1.58 -9.07 15.11
CA PHE A 195 -0.76 -8.81 13.93
C PHE A 195 0.73 -8.64 14.23
N SER A 196 1.16 -8.80 15.49
CA SER A 196 2.54 -8.49 15.91
C SER A 196 3.58 -9.33 15.18
N ASP A 197 3.33 -10.61 14.98
CA ASP A 197 4.26 -11.53 14.31
C ASP A 197 4.41 -11.22 12.81
N LEU A 198 3.41 -10.56 12.22
CA LEU A 198 3.45 -10.13 10.82
C LEU A 198 4.26 -8.84 10.61
N LEU A 199 4.64 -8.14 11.69
CA LEU A 199 5.43 -6.91 11.60
C LEU A 199 6.94 -7.19 11.43
N GLN A 200 7.29 -8.42 11.09
CA GLN A 200 8.64 -8.81 10.68
C GLN A 200 8.76 -8.81 9.15
N PRO A 201 9.96 -8.54 8.60
CA PRO A 201 10.17 -8.63 7.16
C PRO A 201 9.82 -10.01 6.63
N HIS A 202 8.88 -10.10 5.72
CA HIS A 202 8.51 -11.34 5.05
C HIS A 202 7.94 -11.07 3.65
N LEU A 203 8.08 -12.04 2.76
CA LEU A 203 7.55 -12.03 1.40
C LEU A 203 6.56 -13.18 1.23
N PRO A 204 5.25 -12.94 1.30
CA PRO A 204 4.24 -13.99 1.15
C PRO A 204 4.04 -14.42 -0.31
N ASN A 205 4.54 -13.65 -1.27
CA ASN A 205 4.43 -13.91 -2.70
C ASN A 205 5.80 -14.00 -3.35
N THR A 206 5.98 -14.89 -4.33
CA THR A 206 7.11 -14.83 -5.25
C THR A 206 6.96 -13.60 -6.13
N LEU A 207 8.05 -12.84 -6.29
CA LEU A 207 8.08 -11.61 -7.07
C LEU A 207 8.96 -11.76 -8.29
N ILE A 208 8.62 -11.06 -9.36
CA ILE A 208 9.51 -10.75 -10.47
C ILE A 208 10.03 -9.35 -10.26
N ALA A 209 11.34 -9.17 -10.21
CA ALA A 209 12.01 -7.87 -10.14
C ALA A 209 12.68 -7.57 -11.46
N GLN A 210 12.53 -6.35 -11.97
CA GLN A 210 13.19 -5.90 -13.22
C GLN A 210 13.65 -4.46 -13.07
N GLN A 211 14.88 -4.18 -13.51
CA GLN A 211 15.32 -2.80 -13.66
C GLN A 211 14.63 -2.17 -14.86
N ILE A 212 14.17 -0.93 -14.70
CA ILE A 212 13.49 -0.14 -15.72
C ILE A 212 14.20 1.19 -15.96
N ASP A 213 13.98 1.79 -17.12
CA ASP A 213 14.56 3.09 -17.49
C ASP A 213 14.05 4.24 -16.59
N LYS A 214 12.76 4.43 -16.56
CA LYS A 214 12.09 5.39 -15.68
C LYS A 214 10.65 4.95 -15.38
N PRO A 215 10.14 5.31 -14.20
CA PRO A 215 8.84 4.86 -13.73
C PRO A 215 7.67 5.13 -14.67
N SER A 216 7.68 6.27 -15.37
CA SER A 216 6.59 6.67 -16.27
C SER A 216 6.54 5.88 -17.59
N GLN A 217 7.68 5.35 -18.07
CA GLN A 217 7.77 4.58 -19.31
C GLN A 217 7.84 3.07 -19.06
N CYS A 218 8.60 2.66 -18.00
CA CYS A 218 8.74 1.26 -17.60
C CYS A 218 9.34 0.36 -18.69
N ASN A 219 10.27 0.89 -19.49
CA ASN A 219 10.98 0.06 -20.45
C ASN A 219 11.99 -0.82 -19.70
N PRO A 220 12.03 -2.13 -19.96
CA PRO A 220 13.00 -3.05 -19.36
C PRO A 220 14.44 -2.63 -19.67
N MET A 221 15.30 -2.65 -18.63
CA MET A 221 16.73 -2.34 -18.72
C MET A 221 17.60 -3.53 -18.29
N SER A 222 16.99 -4.61 -17.81
CA SER A 222 17.66 -5.85 -17.41
C SER A 222 16.76 -7.05 -17.70
N GLU A 223 17.32 -8.24 -17.55
CA GLU A 223 16.54 -9.47 -17.44
C GLU A 223 15.69 -9.44 -16.14
N GLU A 224 14.64 -10.26 -16.12
CA GLU A 224 13.81 -10.48 -14.95
C GLU A 224 14.55 -11.33 -13.91
N ILE A 225 14.40 -10.98 -12.63
CA ILE A 225 14.96 -11.73 -11.51
C ILE A 225 13.80 -12.24 -10.67
N ILE A 226 13.74 -13.57 -10.49
CA ILE A 226 12.73 -14.18 -9.62
C ILE A 226 13.22 -14.10 -8.16
N ILE A 227 12.38 -13.56 -7.30
CA ILE A 227 12.57 -13.48 -5.85
C ILE A 227 11.54 -14.40 -5.22
N GLU A 228 11.99 -15.56 -4.76
CA GLU A 228 11.11 -16.55 -4.14
C GLU A 228 10.51 -16.03 -2.85
N ARG A 229 9.23 -16.37 -2.62
CA ARG A 229 8.56 -16.13 -1.34
C ARG A 229 9.30 -16.78 -0.18
N ASP A 230 9.00 -16.35 1.01
CA ASP A 230 9.44 -17.02 2.22
C ASP A 230 8.59 -18.27 2.48
N ILE A 231 9.21 -19.25 3.13
CA ILE A 231 8.57 -20.54 3.49
C ILE A 231 7.80 -20.39 4.80
#